data_9acc025c0daee7a79781fe1a476dc223
#
_entry.id   9acc025c0daee7a79781fe1a476dc223
#
_cell.length_a   1.000
_cell.length_b   1.000
_cell.length_c   1.000
_cell.angle_alpha   90.00
_cell.angle_beta   90.00
_cell.angle_gamma   90.00
#
_symmetry.space_group_name_H-M   'P 1'
#
loop_
_entity.id
_entity.type
_entity.pdbx_description
1 polymer ?
#
loop_
_entity_poly.entity_id
_entity_poly.type
_entity_poly.pdbx_seq_one_letter_code
_entity_poly.pdbx_strand_id
1 'polypeptide(L)'
;RKDTKTTFRVNLDYDVNDNAMVYASVTSGHRGGGYNLLFFSKTPTYDPESLLAYEFGYKTQWLDNALQLNGSFYYYDYDNIHTVATEVNTFFGTSTSVLPAPGAEIKGMEAELTWLATDKLTLGGNFSYTPNEYSEDLEVLDPAGFDRPASLFGPATSLKNINGNQLLQVPETKFNGWVSYAAPLPSGSTLGFTTSYSWIDKVYYSPFQNEDEMADSYGRLDLRASWTSADGRMMVSGFVNNVLDEVGVLQVLRHGEEEHYRQTAGTTLPRLMGIEFTVSMNAMN
;
A
#
# COMPACT_ATOMS: atom_id res chain seq x y z
N ARG A 1 27.14 11.90 -11.23
CA ARG A 1 27.28 10.48 -10.88
C ARG A 1 26.71 9.62 -12.01
N LYS A 2 27.34 8.49 -12.33
CA LYS A 2 26.84 7.49 -13.26
C LYS A 2 26.89 6.14 -12.55
N ASP A 3 25.74 5.53 -12.35
CA ASP A 3 25.60 4.19 -11.77
C ASP A 3 25.24 3.22 -12.91
N THR A 4 25.88 2.05 -12.93
CA THR A 4 25.60 1.00 -13.90
C THR A 4 25.57 -0.32 -13.15
N LYS A 5 24.45 -1.05 -13.27
CA LYS A 5 24.29 -2.38 -12.68
C LYS A 5 23.55 -3.29 -13.65
N THR A 6 24.02 -4.50 -13.77
CA THR A 6 23.31 -5.54 -14.50
C THR A 6 22.26 -6.15 -13.58
N THR A 7 21.02 -6.19 -14.04
CA THR A 7 19.92 -6.87 -13.35
C THR A 7 19.51 -8.11 -14.15
N PHE A 8 18.90 -9.07 -13.48
CA PHE A 8 18.43 -10.30 -14.10
C PHE A 8 17.07 -10.71 -13.56
N ARG A 9 16.38 -11.51 -14.32
CA ARG A 9 15.17 -12.25 -13.88
C ARG A 9 15.25 -13.66 -14.44
N VAL A 10 15.00 -14.63 -13.56
CA VAL A 10 14.80 -16.04 -13.91
C VAL A 10 13.41 -16.41 -13.45
N ASN A 11 12.62 -17.00 -14.34
CA ASN A 11 11.26 -17.45 -14.06
C ASN A 11 11.12 -18.89 -14.52
N LEU A 12 10.45 -19.72 -13.72
CA LEU A 12 10.09 -21.08 -14.03
C LEU A 12 8.60 -21.25 -13.80
N ASP A 13 7.88 -21.59 -14.84
CA ASP A 13 6.45 -21.89 -14.82
C ASP A 13 6.25 -23.38 -15.07
N TYR A 14 5.32 -23.98 -14.36
CA TYR A 14 4.96 -25.38 -14.50
C TYR A 14 3.44 -25.56 -14.46
N ASP A 15 2.89 -26.03 -15.56
CA ASP A 15 1.48 -26.40 -15.64
C ASP A 15 1.29 -27.78 -14.99
N VAL A 16 0.66 -27.80 -13.83
CA VAL A 16 0.33 -29.04 -13.10
C VAL A 16 -0.74 -29.82 -13.86
N ASN A 17 -1.71 -29.10 -14.41
CA ASN A 17 -2.77 -29.57 -15.31
C ASN A 17 -3.40 -28.36 -16.01
N ASP A 18 -4.43 -28.58 -16.83
CA ASP A 18 -5.11 -27.53 -17.62
C ASP A 18 -5.71 -26.39 -16.75
N ASN A 19 -5.92 -26.65 -15.47
CA ASN A 19 -6.58 -25.71 -14.54
C ASN A 19 -5.68 -25.24 -13.40
N ALA A 20 -4.41 -25.65 -13.37
CA ALA A 20 -3.50 -25.30 -12.28
C ALA A 20 -2.06 -25.14 -12.79
N MET A 21 -1.48 -23.99 -12.45
CA MET A 21 -0.09 -23.65 -12.70
C MET A 21 0.59 -23.20 -11.41
N VAL A 22 1.84 -23.55 -11.25
CA VAL A 22 2.74 -22.99 -10.23
C VAL A 22 3.92 -22.31 -10.90
N TYR A 23 4.48 -21.33 -10.23
CA TYR A 23 5.67 -20.64 -10.73
C TYR A 23 6.63 -20.28 -9.60
N ALA A 24 7.89 -20.11 -9.98
CA ALA A 24 8.91 -19.57 -9.10
C ALA A 24 9.76 -18.56 -9.86
N SER A 25 10.14 -17.47 -9.22
CA SER A 25 11.02 -16.49 -9.84
C SER A 25 12.08 -15.96 -8.87
N VAL A 26 13.23 -15.59 -9.45
CA VAL A 26 14.29 -14.82 -8.79
C VAL A 26 14.56 -13.61 -9.64
N THR A 27 14.47 -12.42 -9.04
CA THR A 27 14.61 -11.15 -9.74
C THR A 27 15.56 -10.23 -8.97
N SER A 28 16.51 -9.62 -9.66
CA SER A 28 17.32 -8.54 -9.09
C SER A 28 16.81 -7.18 -9.55
N GLY A 29 16.65 -6.25 -8.60
CA GLY A 29 16.30 -4.85 -8.83
C GLY A 29 17.46 -3.90 -8.53
N HIS A 30 17.40 -2.70 -9.09
CA HIS A 30 18.39 -1.65 -8.83
C HIS A 30 17.77 -0.27 -9.02
N ARG A 31 18.04 0.62 -8.07
CA ARG A 31 17.73 2.04 -8.14
C ARG A 31 19.02 2.84 -7.98
N GLY A 32 19.30 3.76 -8.91
CA GLY A 32 20.53 4.56 -8.86
C GLY A 32 20.61 5.42 -7.61
N GLY A 33 21.83 5.62 -7.12
CA GLY A 33 22.12 6.60 -6.09
C GLY A 33 21.95 8.03 -6.61
N GLY A 34 22.00 8.99 -5.72
CA GLY A 34 21.74 10.38 -6.07
C GLY A 34 22.44 11.39 -5.19
N TYR A 35 21.91 12.60 -5.24
CA TYR A 35 22.38 13.74 -4.45
C TYR A 35 21.22 14.29 -3.62
N ASN A 36 21.48 14.57 -2.35
CA ASN A 36 20.62 15.39 -1.54
C ASN A 36 20.84 16.84 -1.94
N LEU A 37 19.81 17.45 -2.55
CA LEU A 37 19.93 18.76 -3.20
C LEU A 37 20.02 19.94 -2.22
N LEU A 38 19.90 19.69 -0.93
CA LEU A 38 20.07 20.73 0.07
C LEU A 38 21.55 21.03 0.27
N PHE A 39 21.91 22.27 0.10
CA PHE A 39 23.28 22.80 0.08
C PHE A 39 24.12 22.46 1.32
N PHE A 40 23.48 21.94 2.36
CA PHE A 40 24.08 21.70 3.69
C PHE A 40 23.77 20.31 4.25
N SER A 41 23.34 19.35 3.41
CA SER A 41 23.16 17.97 3.86
C SER A 41 24.49 17.39 4.35
N LYS A 42 24.46 16.70 5.49
CA LYS A 42 25.61 15.93 5.99
C LYS A 42 25.91 14.74 5.08
N THR A 43 24.88 14.27 4.37
CA THR A 43 24.96 13.21 3.37
C THR A 43 24.65 13.77 1.98
N PRO A 44 25.58 14.53 1.36
CA PRO A 44 25.33 15.17 0.08
C PRO A 44 25.11 14.19 -1.07
N THR A 45 25.52 12.95 -0.90
CA THR A 45 25.28 11.85 -1.86
C THR A 45 24.78 10.63 -1.14
N TYR A 46 23.96 9.84 -1.80
CA TYR A 46 23.51 8.54 -1.31
C TYR A 46 23.78 7.43 -2.32
N ASP A 47 24.06 6.24 -1.81
CA ASP A 47 24.43 5.08 -2.59
C ASP A 47 23.24 4.43 -3.27
N PRO A 48 23.45 3.64 -4.35
CA PRO A 48 22.38 2.92 -5.02
C PRO A 48 21.74 1.89 -4.11
N GLU A 49 20.43 1.73 -4.27
CA GLU A 49 19.65 0.67 -3.68
C GLU A 49 19.65 -0.56 -4.60
N SER A 50 19.74 -1.74 -4.01
CA SER A 50 19.55 -3.00 -4.72
C SER A 50 18.55 -3.92 -4.01
N LEU A 51 17.92 -4.77 -4.80
CA LEU A 51 16.91 -5.72 -4.38
C LEU A 51 17.24 -7.09 -4.96
N LEU A 52 17.12 -8.12 -4.13
CA LEU A 52 16.99 -9.50 -4.56
C LEU A 52 15.64 -10.04 -4.10
N ALA A 53 14.79 -10.40 -5.07
CA ALA A 53 13.42 -10.84 -4.84
C ALA A 53 13.27 -12.31 -5.22
N TYR A 54 12.68 -13.09 -4.32
CA TYR A 54 12.26 -14.46 -4.53
C TYR A 54 10.75 -14.53 -4.44
N GLU A 55 10.13 -15.23 -5.37
CA GLU A 55 8.69 -15.40 -5.38
C GLU A 55 8.33 -16.83 -5.80
N PHE A 56 7.34 -17.41 -5.12
CA PHE A 56 6.68 -18.65 -5.48
C PHE A 56 5.18 -18.42 -5.48
N GLY A 57 4.48 -18.86 -6.52
CA GLY A 57 3.04 -18.66 -6.57
C GLY A 57 2.31 -19.77 -7.31
N TYR A 58 0.99 -19.69 -7.25
CA TYR A 58 0.08 -20.59 -7.93
C TYR A 58 -1.10 -19.84 -8.53
N LYS A 59 -1.62 -20.35 -9.64
CA LYS A 59 -2.87 -19.90 -10.28
C LYS A 59 -3.72 -21.12 -10.56
N THR A 60 -4.97 -21.08 -10.08
CA THR A 60 -5.84 -22.26 -10.16
C THR A 60 -7.28 -21.89 -10.52
N GLN A 61 -7.92 -22.77 -11.25
CA GLN A 61 -9.33 -22.69 -11.61
C GLN A 61 -10.02 -23.98 -11.17
N TRP A 62 -11.18 -23.87 -10.57
CA TRP A 62 -11.97 -24.96 -9.99
C TRP A 62 -13.43 -24.85 -10.39
N LEU A 63 -14.21 -25.91 -10.16
CA LEU A 63 -15.66 -25.92 -10.36
C LEU A 63 -16.05 -25.48 -11.80
N ASP A 64 -15.44 -26.12 -12.81
CA ASP A 64 -15.65 -25.77 -14.23
C ASP A 64 -15.38 -24.28 -14.52
N ASN A 65 -14.31 -23.75 -13.96
CA ASN A 65 -13.87 -22.35 -14.02
C ASN A 65 -14.76 -21.35 -13.28
N ALA A 66 -15.72 -21.82 -12.49
CA ALA A 66 -16.54 -20.92 -11.66
C ALA A 66 -15.78 -20.34 -10.46
N LEU A 67 -14.70 -20.98 -10.02
CA LEU A 67 -13.86 -20.52 -8.92
C LEU A 67 -12.41 -20.36 -9.38
N GLN A 68 -11.87 -19.15 -9.26
CA GLN A 68 -10.45 -18.86 -9.45
C GLN A 68 -9.81 -18.54 -8.10
N LEU A 69 -8.69 -19.18 -7.80
CA LEU A 69 -7.87 -18.91 -6.63
C LEU A 69 -6.41 -18.80 -7.03
N ASN A 70 -5.83 -17.62 -6.82
CA ASN A 70 -4.42 -17.33 -7.04
C ASN A 70 -3.75 -17.00 -5.73
N GLY A 71 -2.45 -17.23 -5.64
CA GLY A 71 -1.68 -16.78 -4.48
C GLY A 71 -0.19 -16.79 -4.74
N SER A 72 0.54 -16.05 -3.94
CA SER A 72 1.99 -15.98 -3.95
C SER A 72 2.58 -15.86 -2.55
N PHE A 73 3.81 -16.29 -2.44
CA PHE A 73 4.69 -16.10 -1.29
C PHE A 73 5.95 -15.45 -1.80
N TYR A 74 6.46 -14.44 -1.10
CA TYR A 74 7.65 -13.72 -1.53
C TYR A 74 8.56 -13.38 -0.37
N TYR A 75 9.82 -13.18 -0.73
CA TYR A 75 10.88 -12.67 0.14
C TYR A 75 11.71 -11.67 -0.65
N TYR A 76 11.81 -10.45 -0.14
CA TYR A 76 12.57 -9.36 -0.72
C TYR A 76 13.67 -8.95 0.25
N ASP A 77 14.90 -8.94 -0.25
CA ASP A 77 16.10 -8.54 0.45
C ASP A 77 16.66 -7.28 -0.20
N TYR A 78 16.70 -6.20 0.57
CA TYR A 78 17.13 -4.90 0.11
C TYR A 78 18.48 -4.54 0.73
N ASP A 79 19.41 -4.13 -0.12
CA ASP A 79 20.62 -3.42 0.28
C ASP A 79 20.45 -1.92 0.05
N ASN A 80 20.81 -1.09 1.01
CA ASN A 80 20.77 0.37 0.94
C ASN A 80 19.37 0.91 0.56
N ILE A 81 18.30 0.40 1.15
CA ILE A 81 16.95 0.89 0.87
C ILE A 81 16.86 2.40 1.13
N HIS A 82 16.37 3.14 0.14
CA HIS A 82 16.26 4.58 0.25
C HIS A 82 15.11 4.98 1.17
N THR A 83 15.45 5.36 2.39
CA THR A 83 14.49 5.94 3.34
C THR A 83 14.63 7.46 3.41
N VAL A 84 13.63 8.13 3.94
CA VAL A 84 13.62 9.58 4.12
C VAL A 84 13.77 9.87 5.61
N ALA A 85 14.75 10.68 5.96
CA ALA A 85 15.01 11.05 7.34
C ALA A 85 15.32 12.54 7.49
N THR A 86 15.15 13.03 8.70
CA THR A 86 15.48 14.40 9.06
C THR A 86 16.95 14.48 9.48
N GLU A 87 17.68 15.40 8.87
CA GLU A 87 19.01 15.79 9.27
C GLU A 87 18.99 17.13 9.98
N VAL A 88 19.78 17.27 11.06
CA VAL A 88 20.00 18.56 11.72
C VAL A 88 21.27 19.21 11.21
N ASN A 89 21.10 20.42 10.70
CA ASN A 89 22.22 21.28 10.32
C ASN A 89 22.35 22.40 11.37
N THR A 90 23.55 22.56 11.91
CA THR A 90 23.82 23.55 12.99
C THR A 90 23.59 25.00 12.58
N PHE A 91 23.60 25.32 11.29
CA PHE A 91 23.44 26.69 10.79
C PHE A 91 22.05 26.99 10.19
N PHE A 92 21.34 25.95 9.72
CA PHE A 92 20.13 26.11 8.91
C PHE A 92 18.92 25.36 9.48
N GLY A 93 19.05 24.74 10.64
CA GLY A 93 17.98 23.97 11.25
C GLY A 93 17.86 22.55 10.70
N THR A 94 16.63 22.05 10.56
CA THR A 94 16.38 20.71 10.08
C THR A 94 16.16 20.66 8.56
N SER A 95 16.61 19.59 7.94
CA SER A 95 16.36 19.32 6.52
C SER A 95 15.97 17.85 6.32
N THR A 96 15.16 17.58 5.30
CA THR A 96 14.79 16.22 4.92
C THR A 96 15.75 15.72 3.85
N SER A 97 16.35 14.56 4.09
CA SER A 97 17.34 13.94 3.20
C SER A 97 16.98 12.47 2.94
N VAL A 98 17.39 11.98 1.77
CA VAL A 98 17.38 10.54 1.50
C VAL A 98 18.59 9.93 2.18
N LEU A 99 18.35 8.95 3.05
CA LEU A 99 19.37 8.13 3.67
C LEU A 99 19.23 6.68 3.16
N PRO A 100 20.32 6.05 2.72
CA PRO A 100 20.29 4.62 2.47
C PRO A 100 20.30 3.88 3.82
N ALA A 101 19.22 3.19 4.16
CA ALA A 101 19.23 2.25 5.27
C ALA A 101 19.97 0.98 4.80
N PRO A 102 20.94 0.44 5.58
CA PRO A 102 21.83 -0.61 5.10
C PRO A 102 21.10 -1.85 4.63
N GLY A 103 20.03 -2.26 5.30
CA GLY A 103 19.23 -3.41 4.95
C GLY A 103 17.75 -3.25 5.26
N ALA A 104 16.91 -3.92 4.48
CA ALA A 104 15.49 -4.13 4.79
C ALA A 104 15.01 -5.46 4.24
N GLU A 105 14.13 -6.11 4.98
CA GLU A 105 13.50 -7.36 4.58
C GLU A 105 11.98 -7.19 4.48
N ILE A 106 11.41 -7.74 3.41
CA ILE A 106 9.96 -7.86 3.26
C ILE A 106 9.64 -9.31 2.97
N LYS A 107 8.83 -9.91 3.80
CA LYS A 107 8.28 -11.26 3.61
C LYS A 107 6.79 -11.14 3.38
N GLY A 108 6.20 -12.05 2.65
CA GLY A 108 4.76 -11.92 2.54
C GLY A 108 4.08 -13.03 1.77
N MET A 109 2.77 -12.96 1.85
CA MET A 109 1.87 -13.78 1.06
C MET A 109 0.71 -12.92 0.55
N GLU A 110 0.25 -13.25 -0.64
CA GLU A 110 -0.93 -12.66 -1.26
C GLU A 110 -1.87 -13.76 -1.72
N ALA A 111 -3.16 -13.51 -1.64
CA ALA A 111 -4.18 -14.39 -2.15
C ALA A 111 -5.28 -13.58 -2.82
N GLU A 112 -5.78 -14.08 -3.94
CA GLU A 112 -6.88 -13.51 -4.70
C GLU A 112 -7.91 -14.60 -5.00
N LEU A 113 -9.19 -14.30 -4.80
CA LEU A 113 -10.29 -15.20 -5.03
C LEU A 113 -11.36 -14.50 -5.88
N THR A 114 -11.88 -15.20 -6.89
CA THR A 114 -13.11 -14.83 -7.59
C THR A 114 -13.97 -16.08 -7.75
N TRP A 115 -15.22 -16.02 -7.30
CA TRP A 115 -16.15 -17.14 -7.33
C TRP A 115 -17.52 -16.76 -7.88
N LEU A 116 -17.87 -17.33 -9.01
CA LEU A 116 -19.22 -17.32 -9.55
C LEU A 116 -20.04 -18.39 -8.82
N ALA A 117 -20.51 -18.06 -7.61
CA ALA A 117 -21.22 -19.02 -6.75
C ALA A 117 -22.54 -19.50 -7.35
N THR A 118 -23.19 -18.64 -8.13
CA THR A 118 -24.37 -18.96 -8.98
C THR A 118 -24.36 -18.03 -10.20
N ASP A 119 -25.27 -18.27 -11.16
CA ASP A 119 -25.49 -17.38 -12.32
C ASP A 119 -25.82 -15.92 -11.91
N LYS A 120 -26.13 -15.68 -10.65
CA LYS A 120 -26.57 -14.38 -10.13
C LYS A 120 -25.65 -13.83 -9.04
N LEU A 121 -24.82 -14.66 -8.45
CA LEU A 121 -24.01 -14.30 -7.28
C LEU A 121 -22.53 -14.50 -7.58
N THR A 122 -21.77 -13.42 -7.52
CA THR A 122 -20.32 -13.42 -7.61
C THR A 122 -19.73 -12.88 -6.31
N LEU A 123 -18.70 -13.55 -5.82
CA LEU A 123 -17.92 -13.18 -4.66
C LEU A 123 -16.46 -12.99 -5.10
N GLY A 124 -15.77 -12.07 -4.49
CA GLY A 124 -14.35 -11.91 -4.73
C GLY A 124 -13.66 -11.22 -3.58
N GLY A 125 -12.35 -11.28 -3.62
CA GLY A 125 -11.53 -10.61 -2.63
C GLY A 125 -10.06 -10.85 -2.84
N ASN A 126 -9.28 -10.03 -2.16
CA ASN A 126 -7.84 -10.17 -2.05
C ASN A 126 -7.41 -9.98 -0.61
N PHE A 127 -6.32 -10.61 -0.27
CA PHE A 127 -5.68 -10.56 1.04
C PHE A 127 -4.18 -10.44 0.83
N SER A 128 -3.51 -9.59 1.61
CA SER A 128 -2.06 -9.56 1.70
C SER A 128 -1.60 -9.50 3.15
N TYR A 129 -0.57 -10.28 3.45
CA TYR A 129 0.16 -10.21 4.71
C TYR A 129 1.64 -10.00 4.38
N THR A 130 2.19 -8.85 4.79
CA THR A 130 3.48 -8.32 4.34
C THR A 130 4.30 -7.85 5.54
N PRO A 131 4.74 -8.73 6.46
CA PRO A 131 5.68 -8.36 7.49
C PRO A 131 6.96 -7.81 6.85
N ASN A 132 7.43 -6.71 7.39
CA ASN A 132 8.53 -5.95 6.83
C ASN A 132 9.27 -5.19 7.92
N GLU A 133 10.59 -5.05 7.78
CA GLU A 133 11.42 -4.37 8.77
C GLU A 133 12.72 -3.84 8.15
N TYR A 134 13.29 -2.82 8.78
CA TYR A 134 14.70 -2.50 8.61
C TYR A 134 15.51 -3.60 9.31
N SER A 135 16.42 -4.26 8.59
CA SER A 135 17.10 -5.47 9.06
C SER A 135 18.53 -5.21 9.59
N GLU A 136 19.01 -3.99 9.51
CA GLU A 136 20.34 -3.62 9.98
C GLU A 136 20.31 -2.32 10.80
N ASP A 137 21.35 -2.14 11.63
CA ASP A 137 21.46 -0.99 12.50
C ASP A 137 21.67 0.31 11.71
N LEU A 138 20.78 1.27 11.95
CA LEU A 138 20.92 2.64 11.48
C LEU A 138 20.41 3.60 12.54
N GLU A 139 21.31 4.45 13.04
CA GLU A 139 20.94 5.52 13.95
C GLU A 139 20.51 6.76 13.16
N VAL A 140 19.27 7.18 13.37
CA VAL A 140 18.64 8.32 12.71
C VAL A 140 18.13 9.30 13.76
N LEU A 141 18.22 10.59 13.46
CA LEU A 141 17.67 11.63 14.32
C LEU A 141 16.15 11.56 14.32
N ASP A 142 15.54 11.37 15.50
CA ASP A 142 14.10 11.50 15.70
C ASP A 142 13.72 12.94 16.05
N PRO A 143 13.05 13.67 15.15
CA PRO A 143 12.62 15.04 15.44
C PRO A 143 11.60 15.14 16.59
N ALA A 144 10.86 14.06 16.87
CA ALA A 144 9.87 14.05 17.96
C ALA A 144 10.51 14.09 19.35
N GLY A 145 11.70 13.53 19.50
CA GLY A 145 12.47 13.54 20.75
C GLY A 145 13.56 14.61 20.80
N PHE A 146 13.54 15.55 19.87
CA PHE A 146 14.54 16.61 19.81
C PHE A 146 14.28 17.70 20.86
N ASP A 147 14.75 17.46 22.09
CA ASP A 147 14.92 18.54 23.07
C ASP A 147 16.07 19.41 22.59
N ARG A 148 15.76 20.64 22.21
CA ARG A 148 16.78 21.62 21.85
C ARG A 148 17.76 21.77 23.02
N PRO A 149 19.03 21.42 22.86
CA PRO A 149 19.98 21.68 23.92
C PRO A 149 20.01 23.19 24.20
N ALA A 150 20.17 23.56 25.44
CA ALA A 150 20.25 24.96 25.88
C ALA A 150 21.35 25.76 25.15
N SER A 151 22.19 25.12 24.36
CA SER A 151 23.15 25.72 23.45
C SER A 151 22.83 25.35 22.00
N LEU A 152 22.79 26.35 21.11
CA LEU A 152 22.64 26.22 19.66
C LEU A 152 23.64 25.24 18.97
N PHE A 153 24.63 24.73 19.70
CA PHE A 153 25.74 23.92 19.22
C PHE A 153 25.90 22.59 19.97
N GLY A 154 24.89 22.19 20.74
CA GLY A 154 24.89 20.87 21.40
C GLY A 154 24.76 19.73 20.42
N PRO A 155 25.25 18.52 20.75
CA PRO A 155 25.03 17.34 19.93
C PRO A 155 23.53 17.03 19.84
N ALA A 156 23.10 16.48 18.69
CA ALA A 156 21.76 15.92 18.55
C ALA A 156 21.59 14.78 19.57
N THR A 157 20.62 14.92 20.50
CA THR A 157 20.47 13.99 21.63
C THR A 157 19.42 12.92 21.41
N SER A 158 18.79 12.91 20.25
CA SER A 158 17.65 12.04 19.94
C SER A 158 17.93 11.09 18.76
N LEU A 159 19.08 10.45 18.78
CA LEU A 159 19.34 9.37 17.83
C LEU A 159 18.59 8.11 18.28
N LYS A 160 17.87 7.52 17.35
CA LYS A 160 17.20 6.23 17.53
C LYS A 160 17.69 5.24 16.48
N ASN A 161 17.97 4.03 16.91
CA ASN A 161 18.19 2.91 15.99
C ASN A 161 16.83 2.45 15.44
N ILE A 162 16.74 2.33 14.12
CA ILE A 162 15.52 1.90 13.42
C ILE A 162 15.51 0.42 13.04
N ASN A 163 16.56 -0.33 13.39
CA ASN A 163 16.60 -1.78 13.18
C ASN A 163 15.42 -2.47 13.85
N GLY A 164 14.76 -3.38 13.16
CA GLY A 164 13.54 -4.05 13.60
C GLY A 164 12.25 -3.21 13.48
N ASN A 165 12.35 -1.96 13.09
CA ASN A 165 11.17 -1.14 12.85
C ASN A 165 10.57 -1.42 11.47
N GLN A 166 9.24 -1.33 11.41
CA GLN A 166 8.47 -1.47 10.17
C GLN A 166 8.83 -0.37 9.15
N LEU A 167 8.83 -0.72 7.88
CA LEU A 167 9.06 0.23 6.80
C LEU A 167 7.95 1.27 6.70
N LEU A 168 8.33 2.46 6.23
CA LEU A 168 7.39 3.57 6.03
C LEU A 168 6.28 3.20 5.05
N GLN A 169 5.03 3.47 5.45
CA GLN A 169 3.84 3.34 4.60
C GLN A 169 3.59 1.92 4.08
N VAL A 170 4.13 0.92 4.74
CA VAL A 170 3.91 -0.49 4.41
C VAL A 170 3.08 -1.15 5.51
N PRO A 171 1.74 -1.19 5.42
CA PRO A 171 0.92 -1.91 6.39
C PRO A 171 1.16 -3.41 6.27
N GLU A 172 1.19 -4.11 7.40
CA GLU A 172 1.43 -5.56 7.39
C GLU A 172 0.27 -6.34 6.81
N THR A 173 -0.96 -5.92 7.04
CA THR A 173 -2.13 -6.65 6.56
C THR A 173 -3.08 -5.73 5.80
N LYS A 174 -3.54 -6.21 4.65
CA LYS A 174 -4.62 -5.60 3.88
C LYS A 174 -5.61 -6.68 3.45
N PHE A 175 -6.87 -6.33 3.46
CA PHE A 175 -7.97 -7.18 3.00
C PHE A 175 -8.97 -6.36 2.20
N ASN A 176 -9.46 -6.93 1.11
CA ASN A 176 -10.62 -6.44 0.40
C ASN A 176 -11.52 -7.61 0.02
N GLY A 177 -12.80 -7.52 0.29
CA GLY A 177 -13.80 -8.51 -0.13
C GLY A 177 -15.01 -7.81 -0.71
N TRP A 178 -15.62 -8.42 -1.73
CA TRP A 178 -16.82 -7.89 -2.35
C TRP A 178 -17.80 -9.00 -2.72
N VAL A 179 -19.07 -8.62 -2.77
CA VAL A 179 -20.19 -9.47 -3.19
C VAL A 179 -21.01 -8.70 -4.21
N SER A 180 -21.33 -9.34 -5.33
CA SER A 180 -22.20 -8.80 -6.36
C SER A 180 -23.33 -9.78 -6.64
N TYR A 181 -24.58 -9.28 -6.60
CA TYR A 181 -25.78 -10.06 -6.87
C TYR A 181 -26.62 -9.37 -7.95
N ALA A 182 -26.96 -10.12 -9.00
CA ALA A 182 -27.82 -9.65 -10.10
C ALA A 182 -29.12 -10.42 -10.10
N ALA A 183 -30.23 -9.72 -9.84
CA ALA A 183 -31.58 -10.28 -9.82
C ALA A 183 -32.37 -9.89 -11.09
N PRO A 184 -32.51 -10.77 -12.10
CA PRO A 184 -33.38 -10.51 -13.24
C PRO A 184 -34.85 -10.47 -12.80
N LEU A 185 -35.55 -9.47 -13.30
CA LEU A 185 -36.97 -9.28 -13.02
C LEU A 185 -37.85 -9.82 -14.19
N PRO A 186 -39.11 -10.17 -13.93
CA PRO A 186 -40.03 -10.63 -14.98
C PRO A 186 -40.24 -9.64 -16.12
N SER A 187 -40.00 -8.35 -15.88
CA SER A 187 -40.00 -7.28 -16.90
C SER A 187 -38.88 -7.31 -17.89
N GLY A 188 -37.86 -8.18 -17.69
CA GLY A 188 -36.60 -8.20 -18.43
C GLY A 188 -35.56 -7.22 -17.89
N SER A 189 -35.91 -6.36 -16.94
CA SER A 189 -34.95 -5.49 -16.25
C SER A 189 -34.17 -6.25 -15.18
N THR A 190 -33.07 -5.66 -14.67
CA THR A 190 -32.21 -6.30 -13.67
C THR A 190 -32.01 -5.37 -12.46
N LEU A 191 -32.16 -5.95 -11.27
CA LEU A 191 -31.66 -5.31 -10.03
C LEU A 191 -30.26 -5.83 -9.70
N GLY A 192 -29.35 -4.91 -9.50
CA GLY A 192 -27.96 -5.20 -9.06
C GLY A 192 -27.74 -4.73 -7.63
N PHE A 193 -27.03 -5.53 -6.84
CA PHE A 193 -26.56 -5.19 -5.51
C PHE A 193 -25.09 -5.51 -5.42
N THR A 194 -24.28 -4.53 -5.01
CA THR A 194 -22.85 -4.73 -4.78
C THR A 194 -22.48 -4.17 -3.42
N THR A 195 -21.73 -4.93 -2.66
CA THR A 195 -21.12 -4.48 -1.43
C THR A 195 -19.63 -4.82 -1.46
N SER A 196 -18.80 -3.93 -0.93
CA SER A 196 -17.39 -4.20 -0.74
C SER A 196 -16.95 -3.72 0.64
N TYR A 197 -16.07 -4.49 1.26
CA TYR A 197 -15.41 -4.13 2.49
C TYR A 197 -13.91 -4.19 2.29
N SER A 198 -13.22 -3.10 2.59
CA SER A 198 -11.76 -3.02 2.61
C SER A 198 -11.28 -2.71 4.02
N TRP A 199 -10.17 -3.33 4.39
CA TRP A 199 -9.50 -3.09 5.66
C TRP A 199 -8.00 -2.98 5.44
N ILE A 200 -7.37 -2.08 6.18
CA ILE A 200 -5.94 -1.84 6.18
C ILE A 200 -5.45 -1.78 7.63
N ASP A 201 -4.35 -2.43 7.89
CA ASP A 201 -3.67 -2.38 9.19
C ASP A 201 -3.05 -1.02 9.44
N LYS A 202 -2.58 -0.79 10.67
CA LYS A 202 -1.86 0.43 11.05
C LYS A 202 -0.70 0.72 10.09
N VAL A 203 -0.44 2.00 9.89
CA VAL A 203 0.61 2.48 8.99
C VAL A 203 1.46 3.52 9.71
N TYR A 204 2.77 3.36 9.67
CA TYR A 204 3.72 4.33 10.19
C TYR A 204 4.16 5.30 9.10
N TYR A 205 4.20 6.59 9.45
CA TYR A 205 4.65 7.67 8.57
C TYR A 205 6.03 8.21 8.95
N SER A 206 6.63 7.66 10.00
CA SER A 206 8.04 7.87 10.37
C SER A 206 8.73 6.53 10.61
N PRO A 207 10.07 6.44 10.44
CA PRO A 207 10.80 5.20 10.69
C PRO A 207 10.93 4.88 12.18
N PHE A 208 10.46 5.75 13.07
CA PHE A 208 10.61 5.63 14.53
C PHE A 208 9.45 4.93 15.23
N GLN A 209 8.35 4.63 14.50
CA GLN A 209 7.12 4.02 15.03
C GLN A 209 6.50 4.81 16.19
N ASN A 210 6.62 6.14 16.15
CA ASN A 210 5.97 7.00 17.12
C ASN A 210 4.44 6.92 16.95
N GLU A 211 3.70 6.81 18.07
CA GLU A 211 2.23 6.69 18.06
C GLU A 211 1.54 7.89 17.42
N ASP A 212 2.12 9.07 17.53
CA ASP A 212 1.59 10.30 16.95
C ASP A 212 1.95 10.50 15.46
N GLU A 213 2.74 9.60 14.89
CA GLU A 213 3.13 9.58 13.48
C GLU A 213 2.65 8.29 12.78
N MET A 214 1.57 7.70 13.27
CA MET A 214 0.94 6.54 12.64
C MET A 214 -0.54 6.78 12.34
N ALA A 215 -1.08 5.97 11.48
CA ALA A 215 -2.51 5.78 11.31
C ALA A 215 -2.92 4.47 11.96
N ASP A 216 -3.99 4.49 12.74
CA ASP A 216 -4.64 3.27 13.20
C ASP A 216 -5.21 2.48 12.03
N SER A 217 -5.41 1.18 12.24
CA SER A 217 -6.13 0.35 11.29
C SER A 217 -7.57 0.84 11.11
N TYR A 218 -8.08 0.78 9.88
CA TYR A 218 -9.46 1.16 9.59
C TYR A 218 -10.09 0.29 8.51
N GLY A 219 -11.42 0.21 8.55
CA GLY A 219 -12.22 -0.51 7.59
C GLY A 219 -13.23 0.38 6.89
N ARG A 220 -13.51 0.11 5.62
CA ARG A 220 -14.47 0.86 4.82
C ARG A 220 -15.46 -0.08 4.16
N LEU A 221 -16.74 0.16 4.40
CA LEU A 221 -17.87 -0.56 3.79
C LEU A 221 -18.54 0.35 2.75
N ASP A 222 -18.65 -0.13 1.52
CA ASP A 222 -19.36 0.53 0.43
C ASP A 222 -20.55 -0.33 -0.03
N LEU A 223 -21.68 0.32 -0.31
CA LEU A 223 -22.89 -0.31 -0.80
C LEU A 223 -23.38 0.37 -2.08
N ARG A 224 -23.84 -0.42 -3.05
CA ARG A 224 -24.48 0.05 -4.27
C ARG A 224 -25.69 -0.83 -4.60
N ALA A 225 -26.80 -0.19 -4.95
CA ALA A 225 -27.95 -0.84 -5.56
C ALA A 225 -28.23 -0.18 -6.91
N SER A 226 -28.56 -0.98 -7.93
CA SER A 226 -28.84 -0.47 -9.26
C SER A 226 -30.05 -1.14 -9.88
N TRP A 227 -30.74 -0.43 -10.75
CA TRP A 227 -31.73 -0.94 -11.67
C TRP A 227 -31.32 -0.66 -13.11
N THR A 228 -31.34 -1.69 -13.94
CA THR A 228 -31.03 -1.58 -15.37
C THR A 228 -32.25 -1.95 -16.17
N SER A 229 -32.66 -1.13 -17.16
CA SER A 229 -33.79 -1.40 -18.04
C SER A 229 -33.58 -2.67 -18.86
N ALA A 230 -34.68 -3.27 -19.34
CA ALA A 230 -34.67 -4.51 -20.12
C ALA A 230 -33.83 -4.41 -21.42
N ASP A 231 -33.80 -3.24 -22.02
CA ASP A 231 -33.00 -2.95 -23.22
C ASP A 231 -31.53 -2.52 -22.93
N GLY A 232 -31.15 -2.51 -21.64
CA GLY A 232 -29.82 -2.12 -21.19
C GLY A 232 -29.48 -0.63 -21.37
N ARG A 233 -30.41 0.20 -21.85
CA ARG A 233 -30.11 1.60 -22.19
C ARG A 233 -30.16 2.52 -20.99
N MET A 234 -30.91 2.21 -19.97
CA MET A 234 -31.05 3.04 -18.77
C MET A 234 -30.57 2.30 -17.56
N MET A 235 -29.77 2.95 -16.75
CA MET A 235 -29.37 2.49 -15.42
C MET A 235 -29.58 3.62 -14.41
N VAL A 236 -30.18 3.26 -13.29
CA VAL A 236 -30.27 4.12 -12.11
C VAL A 236 -29.59 3.39 -10.97
N SER A 237 -28.65 4.03 -10.31
CA SER A 237 -28.01 3.45 -9.15
C SER A 237 -27.95 4.42 -7.97
N GLY A 238 -28.21 3.91 -6.78
CA GLY A 238 -27.93 4.58 -5.51
C GLY A 238 -26.72 3.96 -4.85
N PHE A 239 -25.91 4.77 -4.23
CA PHE A 239 -24.72 4.29 -3.52
C PHE A 239 -24.52 5.00 -2.19
N VAL A 240 -23.87 4.30 -1.28
CA VAL A 240 -23.33 4.84 -0.02
C VAL A 240 -21.89 4.33 0.11
N ASN A 241 -20.95 5.23 -0.03
CA ASN A 241 -19.54 4.96 0.24
C ASN A 241 -19.21 5.28 1.69
N ASN A 242 -18.35 4.47 2.30
CA ASN A 242 -17.97 4.57 3.70
C ASN A 242 -19.22 4.59 4.63
N VAL A 243 -20.02 3.52 4.56
CA VAL A 243 -21.26 3.36 5.36
C VAL A 243 -20.99 3.48 6.85
N LEU A 244 -19.82 3.02 7.31
CA LEU A 244 -19.40 3.06 8.72
C LEU A 244 -19.00 4.46 9.18
N ASP A 245 -18.79 5.39 8.22
CA ASP A 245 -18.31 6.75 8.47
C ASP A 245 -16.96 6.79 9.21
N GLU A 246 -16.13 5.80 8.95
CA GLU A 246 -14.80 5.69 9.54
C GLU A 246 -13.82 6.65 8.86
N VAL A 247 -12.98 7.30 9.66
CA VAL A 247 -11.96 8.22 9.17
C VAL A 247 -10.61 7.52 9.24
N GLY A 248 -10.08 7.15 8.07
CA GLY A 248 -8.71 6.67 7.94
C GLY A 248 -7.75 7.83 7.75
N VAL A 249 -6.56 7.73 8.31
CA VAL A 249 -5.46 8.68 8.10
C VAL A 249 -4.62 8.18 6.94
N LEU A 250 -4.41 9.03 5.93
CA LEU A 250 -3.66 8.70 4.70
C LEU A 250 -2.22 9.20 4.72
N GLN A 251 -1.95 10.19 5.55
CA GLN A 251 -0.65 10.81 5.69
C GLN A 251 -0.58 11.57 7.01
N VAL A 252 0.57 11.50 7.67
CA VAL A 252 0.93 12.38 8.78
C VAL A 252 2.24 13.07 8.43
N LEU A 253 2.27 14.40 8.57
CA LEU A 253 3.46 15.21 8.41
C LEU A 253 3.72 15.95 9.72
N ARG A 254 4.91 15.77 10.27
CA ARG A 254 5.39 16.56 11.39
C ARG A 254 6.21 17.72 10.84
N HIS A 255 5.82 18.93 11.22
CA HIS A 255 6.54 20.15 10.89
C HIS A 255 7.69 20.39 11.89
N GLY A 256 8.64 21.21 11.51
CA GLY A 256 9.80 21.55 12.35
C GLY A 256 9.47 22.50 13.49
N GLU A 257 10.52 22.91 14.21
CA GLU A 257 10.43 23.83 15.36
C GLU A 257 9.83 25.20 15.00
N GLU A 258 10.10 25.67 13.80
CA GLU A 258 9.57 26.94 13.26
C GLU A 258 8.04 26.98 13.19
N GLU A 259 7.42 25.79 13.13
CA GLU A 259 5.96 25.62 13.15
C GLU A 259 5.47 24.96 14.47
N HIS A 260 6.26 25.05 15.54
CA HIS A 260 5.96 24.50 16.86
C HIS A 260 5.66 22.98 16.83
N TYR A 261 6.37 22.21 15.99
CA TYR A 261 6.17 20.77 15.81
C TYR A 261 4.72 20.38 15.47
N ARG A 262 4.00 21.29 14.80
CA ARG A 262 2.64 21.03 14.35
C ARG A 262 2.59 19.77 13.50
N GLN A 263 1.55 18.98 13.69
CA GLN A 263 1.23 17.86 12.82
C GLN A 263 0.07 18.22 11.90
N THR A 264 0.15 17.76 10.68
CA THR A 264 -0.94 17.80 9.70
C THR A 264 -1.23 16.39 9.22
N ALA A 265 -2.51 16.03 9.14
CA ALA A 265 -2.95 14.74 8.66
C ALA A 265 -3.86 14.90 7.45
N GLY A 266 -3.64 14.09 6.42
CA GLY A 266 -4.59 13.86 5.35
C GLY A 266 -5.52 12.72 5.73
N THR A 267 -6.82 12.84 5.47
CA THR A 267 -7.80 11.82 5.83
C THR A 267 -8.55 11.30 4.62
N THR A 268 -9.16 10.11 4.76
CA THR A 268 -10.12 9.58 3.80
C THR A 268 -11.37 10.45 3.74
N LEU A 269 -12.13 10.32 2.63
CA LEU A 269 -13.41 10.99 2.52
C LEU A 269 -14.42 10.42 3.54
N PRO A 270 -15.27 11.25 4.15
CA PRO A 270 -16.34 10.82 5.02
C PRO A 270 -17.39 10.02 4.23
N ARG A 271 -18.46 9.59 4.90
CA ARG A 271 -19.60 8.96 4.23
C ARG A 271 -20.14 9.84 3.13
N LEU A 272 -20.23 9.27 1.94
CA LEU A 272 -20.79 9.93 0.76
C LEU A 272 -21.93 9.08 0.21
N MET A 273 -23.07 9.69 -0.08
CA MET A 273 -24.19 9.02 -0.73
C MET A 273 -24.63 9.78 -1.96
N GLY A 274 -25.14 9.06 -2.95
CA GLY A 274 -25.58 9.68 -4.19
C GLY A 274 -26.46 8.77 -5.03
N ILE A 275 -27.03 9.38 -6.06
CA ILE A 275 -27.79 8.70 -7.12
C ILE A 275 -27.13 9.04 -8.45
N GLU A 276 -26.98 8.02 -9.27
CA GLU A 276 -26.36 8.12 -10.61
C GLU A 276 -27.37 7.65 -11.66
N PHE A 277 -27.49 8.40 -12.75
CA PHE A 277 -28.30 8.07 -13.89
C PHE A 277 -27.41 7.91 -15.11
N THR A 278 -27.51 6.76 -15.75
CA THR A 278 -26.76 6.49 -17.00
C THR A 278 -27.76 6.20 -18.11
N VAL A 279 -27.57 6.88 -19.25
CA VAL A 279 -28.36 6.63 -20.47
C VAL A 279 -27.39 6.39 -21.62
N SER A 280 -27.48 5.21 -22.25
CA SER A 280 -26.72 4.88 -23.47
C SER A 280 -27.55 5.25 -24.70
N MET A 281 -27.01 6.13 -25.55
CA MET A 281 -27.66 6.57 -26.80
C MET A 281 -27.37 5.63 -27.98
N ASN A 282 -26.38 4.75 -27.86
CA ASN A 282 -26.08 3.75 -28.88
C ASN A 282 -26.68 2.41 -28.49
N ALA A 283 -27.42 1.81 -29.41
CA ALA A 283 -27.84 0.42 -29.25
C ALA A 283 -26.58 -0.45 -29.15
N MET A 284 -26.46 -1.24 -28.10
CA MET A 284 -25.54 -2.38 -28.14
C MET A 284 -26.10 -3.34 -29.18
N ASN A 285 -25.42 -3.47 -30.33
CA ASN A 285 -25.71 -4.49 -31.33
C ASN A 285 -25.27 -5.84 -30.82
#